data_8f9a0d48a423bee646caa409f9d32fcc
#
_entry.id   8f9a0d48a423bee646caa409f9d32fcc
#
_cell.length_a   1.000
_cell.length_b   1.000
_cell.length_c   1.000
_cell.angle_alpha   90.00
_cell.angle_beta   90.00
_cell.angle_gamma   90.00
#
_symmetry.space_group_name_H-M   'P 1'
#
loop_
_entity.id
_entity.type
_entity.pdbx_description
1 polymer ?
#
loop_
_entity_poly.entity_id
_entity_poly.type
_entity_poly.pdbx_seq_one_letter_code
_entity_poly.pdbx_strand_id
1 'polypeptide(L)'
;MRELNRALLARQLLLDRARITPLAAIAQLVALQAQLARPPFVGLWTRLHAFTRAQLHQLLHDRHVVRATFLRGTLHLLTAGDFLALRAALQPMFTAGFRAILKDRAADLDLAQLAAFATTRLPATFEQLRPQLARQFPRHDERALGYAVRMHLPLVQVPTDESWAFPSSAAFDSAESWLARKPGTSGALGDLDALDALDALVRRYLAAFGPATIKDAQRWSGIADLAPAFDALRPELVTFRDDKRRELFDLPGAPRPPAETPAPVRFLPDFDNLILGHDDRRRIVADEHRPGLTTKNLQVKATFLVDGFVAGTWTLVRARHTATLTLAPFAALARPARTALEAEGDALLTFVEPDATSRAVSIPR
;
A
#
# COMPACT_ATOMS: atom_id res chain seq x y z
N MET A 1 -14.65 19.51 3.28
CA MET A 1 -13.66 18.49 3.68
C MET A 1 -14.28 17.25 4.31
N ARG A 2 -15.30 17.38 5.21
CA ARG A 2 -15.90 16.24 5.88
C ARG A 2 -16.63 15.28 4.93
N GLU A 3 -17.29 15.75 3.89
CA GLU A 3 -17.88 14.92 2.83
C GLU A 3 -16.80 14.10 2.08
N LEU A 4 -15.68 14.73 1.72
CA LEU A 4 -14.55 14.03 1.10
C LEU A 4 -13.93 12.98 2.02
N ASN A 5 -13.89 13.25 3.33
CA ASN A 5 -13.48 12.26 4.33
C ASN A 5 -14.42 11.07 4.34
N ARG A 6 -15.75 11.28 4.41
CA ARG A 6 -16.74 10.20 4.44
C ARG A 6 -16.74 9.37 3.16
N ALA A 7 -16.61 10.00 1.99
CA ALA A 7 -16.46 9.29 0.72
C ALA A 7 -15.20 8.40 0.72
N LEU A 8 -14.08 8.92 1.18
CA LEU A 8 -12.83 8.16 1.30
C LEU A 8 -12.97 6.99 2.27
N LEU A 9 -13.50 7.19 3.47
CA LEU A 9 -13.66 6.15 4.48
C LEU A 9 -14.60 5.02 4.01
N ALA A 10 -15.69 5.35 3.32
CA ALA A 10 -16.61 4.36 2.75
C ALA A 10 -15.89 3.45 1.74
N ARG A 11 -15.14 4.03 0.81
CA ARG A 11 -14.39 3.30 -0.23
C ARG A 11 -13.21 2.52 0.33
N GLN A 12 -12.63 3.00 1.43
CA GLN A 12 -11.54 2.35 2.14
C GLN A 12 -12.03 1.34 3.20
N LEU A 13 -13.34 1.02 3.24
CA LEU A 13 -13.93 0.05 4.17
C LEU A 13 -13.67 0.38 5.65
N LEU A 14 -13.72 1.67 6.01
CA LEU A 14 -13.37 2.15 7.36
C LEU A 14 -14.57 2.72 8.13
N LEU A 15 -15.71 2.99 7.48
CA LEU A 15 -16.96 3.34 8.17
C LEU A 15 -17.51 2.13 8.93
N ASP A 16 -17.60 0.99 8.23
CA ASP A 16 -17.97 -0.29 8.81
C ASP A 16 -16.98 -1.36 8.36
N ARG A 17 -16.74 -2.38 9.22
CA ARG A 17 -15.99 -3.56 8.78
C ARG A 17 -16.78 -4.34 7.76
N ALA A 18 -16.26 -4.43 6.54
CA ALA A 18 -16.94 -5.07 5.43
C ALA A 18 -17.05 -6.59 5.59
N ARG A 19 -18.17 -7.15 5.13
CA ARG A 19 -18.42 -8.61 5.08
C ARG A 19 -18.13 -9.15 3.67
N ILE A 20 -16.91 -8.91 3.19
CA ILE A 20 -16.41 -9.40 1.90
C ILE A 20 -15.15 -10.23 2.12
N THR A 21 -14.73 -10.97 1.10
CA THR A 21 -13.50 -11.78 1.18
C THR A 21 -12.27 -10.88 1.24
N PRO A 22 -11.16 -11.33 1.87
CA PRO A 22 -9.91 -10.56 1.85
C PRO A 22 -9.40 -10.28 0.42
N LEU A 23 -9.59 -11.21 -0.52
CA LEU A 23 -9.23 -10.99 -1.92
C LEU A 23 -10.02 -9.84 -2.54
N ALA A 24 -11.34 -9.78 -2.32
CA ALA A 24 -12.19 -8.69 -2.81
C ALA A 24 -11.81 -7.34 -2.17
N ALA A 25 -11.47 -7.35 -0.87
CA ALA A 25 -11.01 -6.14 -0.20
C ALA A 25 -9.68 -5.62 -0.76
N ILE A 26 -8.69 -6.51 -0.98
CA ILE A 26 -7.42 -6.15 -1.59
C ILE A 26 -7.64 -5.58 -3.00
N ALA A 27 -8.50 -6.23 -3.79
CA ALA A 27 -8.89 -5.73 -5.10
C ALA A 27 -9.51 -4.34 -5.02
N GLN A 28 -10.46 -4.09 -4.11
CA GLN A 28 -11.10 -2.78 -3.93
C GLN A 28 -10.12 -1.69 -3.48
N LEU A 29 -9.16 -2.02 -2.62
CA LEU A 29 -8.14 -1.10 -2.12
C LEU A 29 -6.99 -0.89 -3.12
N VAL A 30 -6.98 -1.62 -4.23
CA VAL A 30 -5.97 -1.70 -5.30
C VAL A 30 -4.68 -2.34 -4.81
N ALA A 31 -4.07 -1.80 -3.77
CA ALA A 31 -2.83 -2.32 -3.18
C ALA A 31 -2.68 -1.83 -1.74
N LEU A 32 -2.07 -2.62 -0.88
CA LEU A 32 -1.69 -2.25 0.48
C LEU A 32 -0.17 -2.08 0.54
N GLN A 33 0.35 -0.94 0.96
CA GLN A 33 1.80 -0.78 1.07
C GLN A 33 2.36 -1.76 2.11
N ALA A 34 3.39 -2.51 1.72
CA ALA A 34 3.90 -3.67 2.42
C ALA A 34 5.43 -3.61 2.60
N GLN A 35 5.97 -2.44 2.98
CA GLN A 35 7.41 -2.30 3.26
C GLN A 35 7.84 -3.18 4.44
N LEU A 36 6.95 -3.37 5.40
CA LEU A 36 7.04 -4.37 6.46
C LEU A 36 6.00 -5.47 6.19
N ALA A 37 6.20 -6.65 6.73
CA ALA A 37 5.31 -7.79 6.50
C ALA A 37 3.97 -7.67 7.25
N ARG A 38 3.97 -7.15 8.49
CA ARG A 38 2.78 -7.04 9.37
C ARG A 38 1.71 -6.04 8.90
N PRO A 39 2.03 -4.82 8.40
CA PRO A 39 1.05 -3.79 8.07
C PRO A 39 -0.14 -4.25 7.22
N PRO A 40 -0.01 -5.03 6.14
CA PRO A 40 -1.15 -5.49 5.36
C PRO A 40 -2.16 -6.32 6.15
N PHE A 41 -1.69 -7.14 7.10
CA PHE A 41 -2.58 -7.94 7.96
C PHE A 41 -3.40 -7.04 8.89
N VAL A 42 -2.78 -6.05 9.52
CA VAL A 42 -3.48 -5.06 10.35
C VAL A 42 -4.42 -4.20 9.49
N GLY A 43 -3.98 -3.83 8.29
CA GLY A 43 -4.78 -3.08 7.32
C GLY A 43 -6.07 -3.81 6.90
N LEU A 44 -6.02 -5.13 6.73
CA LEU A 44 -7.20 -5.95 6.45
C LEU A 44 -8.05 -6.17 7.71
N TRP A 45 -7.43 -6.40 8.86
CA TRP A 45 -8.14 -6.56 10.13
C TRP A 45 -9.01 -5.35 10.47
N THR A 46 -8.49 -4.14 10.31
CA THR A 46 -9.24 -2.92 10.62
C THR A 46 -10.43 -2.70 9.68
N ARG A 47 -10.40 -3.30 8.48
CA ARG A 47 -11.38 -3.10 7.40
C ARG A 47 -12.41 -4.23 7.26
N LEU A 48 -12.07 -5.44 7.70
CA LEU A 48 -12.89 -6.62 7.46
C LEU A 48 -13.48 -7.18 8.75
N HIS A 49 -14.72 -7.65 8.65
CA HIS A 49 -15.36 -8.40 9.73
C HIS A 49 -14.76 -9.81 9.80
N ALA A 50 -14.40 -10.25 11.01
CA ALA A 50 -13.89 -11.60 11.30
C ALA A 50 -12.67 -12.03 10.46
N PHE A 51 -11.82 -11.09 10.03
CA PHE A 51 -10.59 -11.41 9.31
C PHE A 51 -9.60 -12.16 10.19
N THR A 52 -8.99 -13.21 9.63
CA THR A 52 -7.93 -14.01 10.27
C THR A 52 -6.64 -13.96 9.45
N ARG A 53 -5.48 -14.15 10.11
CA ARG A 53 -4.19 -14.22 9.42
C ARG A 53 -4.14 -15.37 8.42
N ALA A 54 -4.72 -16.52 8.78
CA ALA A 54 -4.76 -17.71 7.93
C ALA A 54 -5.38 -17.45 6.55
N GLN A 55 -6.41 -16.60 6.49
CA GLN A 55 -7.03 -16.23 5.20
C GLN A 55 -6.06 -15.52 4.25
N LEU A 56 -5.22 -14.61 4.76
CA LEU A 56 -4.22 -13.95 3.90
C LEU A 56 -3.05 -14.88 3.58
N HIS A 57 -2.59 -15.69 4.54
CA HIS A 57 -1.59 -16.73 4.28
C HIS A 57 -2.03 -17.65 3.13
N GLN A 58 -3.28 -18.14 3.17
CA GLN A 58 -3.83 -18.99 2.12
C GLN A 58 -3.79 -18.31 0.76
N LEU A 59 -4.24 -17.04 0.66
CA LEU A 59 -4.22 -16.28 -0.59
C LEU A 59 -2.81 -16.08 -1.16
N LEU A 60 -1.80 -15.92 -0.29
CA LEU A 60 -0.40 -15.79 -0.69
C LEU A 60 0.17 -17.11 -1.20
N HIS A 61 -0.06 -18.21 -0.49
CA HIS A 61 0.40 -19.55 -0.90
C HIS A 61 -0.32 -20.07 -2.15
N ASP A 62 -1.61 -19.77 -2.28
CA ASP A 62 -2.40 -20.06 -3.49
C ASP A 62 -2.09 -19.11 -4.67
N ARG A 63 -1.19 -18.14 -4.46
CA ARG A 63 -0.74 -17.18 -5.50
C ARG A 63 -1.84 -16.27 -6.03
N HIS A 64 -2.94 -16.10 -5.30
CA HIS A 64 -3.98 -15.13 -5.62
C HIS A 64 -3.57 -13.69 -5.28
N VAL A 65 -2.67 -13.55 -4.32
CA VAL A 65 -2.10 -12.29 -3.83
C VAL A 65 -0.59 -12.37 -3.88
N VAL A 66 0.05 -11.27 -4.25
CA VAL A 66 1.51 -11.15 -4.31
C VAL A 66 2.00 -9.96 -3.50
N ARG A 67 3.23 -10.06 -2.99
CA ARG A 67 3.98 -8.91 -2.45
C ARG A 67 5.09 -8.55 -3.41
N ALA A 68 5.00 -7.38 -4.04
CA ALA A 68 5.86 -6.99 -5.15
C ALA A 68 6.20 -5.50 -5.14
N THR A 69 7.24 -5.09 -5.87
CA THR A 69 7.49 -3.67 -6.15
C THR A 69 6.41 -3.15 -7.08
N PHE A 70 5.67 -2.13 -6.62
CA PHE A 70 4.52 -1.57 -7.32
C PHE A 70 4.51 -0.04 -7.21
N LEU A 71 3.44 0.60 -6.76
CA LEU A 71 3.31 2.07 -6.72
C LEU A 71 4.51 2.75 -6.05
N ARG A 72 4.95 3.88 -6.60
CA ARG A 72 6.08 4.68 -6.08
C ARG A 72 7.41 3.90 -5.93
N GLY A 73 7.55 2.72 -6.56
CA GLY A 73 8.74 1.87 -6.42
C GLY A 73 8.89 1.22 -5.05
N THR A 74 7.82 1.10 -4.27
CA THR A 74 7.80 0.47 -2.94
C THR A 74 7.09 -0.88 -2.96
N LEU A 75 7.34 -1.72 -1.95
CA LEU A 75 6.65 -3.01 -1.83
C LEU A 75 5.18 -2.82 -1.49
N HIS A 76 4.33 -3.52 -2.22
CA HIS A 76 2.90 -3.57 -2.02
C HIS A 76 2.40 -5.01 -2.04
N LEU A 77 1.32 -5.24 -1.31
CA LEU A 77 0.52 -6.44 -1.37
C LEU A 77 -0.71 -6.13 -2.21
N LEU A 78 -0.94 -6.90 -3.27
CA LEU A 78 -2.01 -6.70 -4.25
C LEU A 78 -2.45 -8.03 -4.87
N THR A 79 -3.56 -8.04 -5.60
CA THR A 79 -3.98 -9.26 -6.30
C THR A 79 -2.97 -9.61 -7.41
N ALA A 80 -2.78 -10.90 -7.67
CA ALA A 80 -1.94 -11.34 -8.77
C ALA A 80 -2.44 -10.83 -10.12
N GLY A 81 -3.78 -10.76 -10.31
CA GLY A 81 -4.39 -10.21 -11.50
C GLY A 81 -4.05 -8.73 -11.72
N ASP A 82 -4.16 -7.90 -10.67
CA ASP A 82 -3.78 -6.47 -10.77
C ASP A 82 -2.29 -6.30 -11.04
N PHE A 83 -1.44 -7.13 -10.41
CA PHE A 83 -0.01 -7.09 -10.67
C PHE A 83 0.31 -7.39 -12.13
N LEU A 84 -0.27 -8.46 -12.68
CA LEU A 84 -0.05 -8.84 -14.07
C LEU A 84 -0.53 -7.76 -15.05
N ALA A 85 -1.71 -7.20 -14.82
CA ALA A 85 -2.31 -6.21 -15.72
C ALA A 85 -1.61 -4.84 -15.67
N LEU A 86 -1.20 -4.38 -14.47
CA LEU A 86 -0.79 -2.99 -14.28
C LEU A 86 0.72 -2.79 -14.15
N ARG A 87 1.50 -3.85 -13.86
CA ARG A 87 2.95 -3.73 -13.61
C ARG A 87 3.71 -3.14 -14.79
N ALA A 88 3.35 -3.49 -16.01
CA ALA A 88 4.01 -3.00 -17.23
C ALA A 88 3.80 -1.48 -17.41
N ALA A 89 2.61 -0.97 -17.14
CA ALA A 89 2.30 0.46 -17.22
C ALA A 89 3.10 1.31 -16.21
N LEU A 90 3.59 0.72 -15.12
CA LEU A 90 4.44 1.40 -14.14
C LEU A 90 5.93 1.41 -14.52
N GLN A 91 6.36 0.69 -15.56
CA GLN A 91 7.77 0.59 -15.93
C GLN A 91 8.43 1.94 -16.26
N PRO A 92 7.78 2.89 -16.96
CA PRO A 92 8.35 4.23 -17.19
C PRO A 92 8.69 4.94 -15.86
N MET A 93 7.81 4.87 -14.86
CA MET A 93 8.03 5.45 -13.53
C MET A 93 9.22 4.77 -12.81
N PHE A 94 9.35 3.44 -12.88
CA PHE A 94 10.49 2.75 -12.29
C PHE A 94 11.80 3.13 -12.98
N THR A 95 11.81 3.21 -14.30
CA THR A 95 12.99 3.60 -15.09
C THR A 95 13.40 5.05 -14.78
N ALA A 96 12.44 5.98 -14.67
CA ALA A 96 12.72 7.36 -14.29
C ALA A 96 13.30 7.45 -12.86
N GLY A 97 12.69 6.75 -11.90
CA GLY A 97 13.19 6.67 -10.52
C GLY A 97 14.58 6.05 -10.41
N PHE A 98 14.83 4.98 -11.16
CA PHE A 98 16.13 4.34 -11.26
C PHE A 98 17.21 5.32 -11.74
N ARG A 99 16.97 6.01 -12.86
CA ARG A 99 17.90 7.00 -13.41
C ARG A 99 18.12 8.17 -12.46
N ALA A 100 17.08 8.69 -11.83
CA ALA A 100 17.17 9.81 -10.89
C ALA A 100 18.01 9.49 -9.64
N ILE A 101 17.91 8.25 -9.12
CA ILE A 101 18.63 7.82 -7.91
C ILE A 101 20.08 7.44 -8.20
N LEU A 102 20.33 6.71 -9.28
CA LEU A 102 21.65 6.13 -9.54
C LEU A 102 22.55 6.99 -10.41
N LYS A 103 21.96 7.88 -11.24
CA LYS A 103 22.73 8.77 -12.12
C LYS A 103 23.85 7.99 -12.85
N ASP A 104 25.08 8.46 -12.75
CA ASP A 104 26.26 7.88 -13.42
C ASP A 104 26.65 6.48 -12.91
N ARG A 105 26.17 6.06 -11.71
CA ARG A 105 26.45 4.71 -11.17
C ARG A 105 25.81 3.56 -11.98
N ALA A 106 24.88 3.88 -12.85
CA ALA A 106 24.23 2.92 -13.73
C ALA A 106 24.45 3.27 -15.21
N ALA A 107 25.40 4.17 -15.52
CA ALA A 107 25.83 4.44 -16.87
C ALA A 107 26.34 3.14 -17.50
N ASP A 108 26.04 2.93 -18.78
CA ASP A 108 26.48 1.78 -19.57
C ASP A 108 26.07 0.39 -19.04
N LEU A 109 25.12 0.33 -18.10
CA LEU A 109 24.57 -0.94 -17.60
C LEU A 109 23.61 -1.54 -18.64
N ASP A 110 23.98 -2.70 -19.19
CA ASP A 110 23.08 -3.49 -20.05
C ASP A 110 22.00 -4.16 -19.17
N LEU A 111 20.82 -3.53 -19.14
CA LEU A 111 19.68 -4.00 -18.37
C LEU A 111 19.13 -5.34 -18.88
N ALA A 112 19.25 -5.63 -20.18
CA ALA A 112 18.77 -6.90 -20.74
C ALA A 112 19.68 -8.06 -20.30
N GLN A 113 21.00 -7.86 -20.38
CA GLN A 113 21.96 -8.85 -19.91
C GLN A 113 21.85 -9.06 -18.39
N LEU A 114 21.69 -7.97 -17.62
CA LEU A 114 21.47 -8.04 -16.18
C LEU A 114 20.21 -8.83 -15.83
N ALA A 115 19.12 -8.56 -16.51
CA ALA A 115 17.82 -9.24 -16.30
C ALA A 115 17.94 -10.73 -16.63
N ALA A 116 18.52 -11.09 -17.76
CA ALA A 116 18.73 -12.48 -18.16
C ALA A 116 19.59 -13.23 -17.12
N PHE A 117 20.69 -12.63 -16.67
CA PHE A 117 21.55 -13.23 -15.66
C PHE A 117 20.83 -13.39 -14.31
N ALA A 118 20.14 -12.35 -13.83
CA ALA A 118 19.44 -12.39 -12.55
C ALA A 118 18.31 -13.45 -12.54
N THR A 119 17.55 -13.55 -13.62
CA THR A 119 16.42 -14.50 -13.74
C THR A 119 16.87 -15.95 -13.55
N THR A 120 18.05 -16.34 -14.05
CA THR A 120 18.57 -17.70 -13.88
C THR A 120 19.04 -18.04 -12.46
N ARG A 121 19.04 -17.07 -11.51
CA ARG A 121 19.46 -17.22 -10.11
C ARG A 121 18.28 -17.13 -9.14
N LEU A 122 17.09 -16.94 -9.66
CA LEU A 122 15.87 -16.93 -8.86
C LEU A 122 15.31 -18.36 -8.67
N PRO A 123 14.61 -18.64 -7.54
CA PRO A 123 14.36 -17.72 -6.43
C PRO A 123 15.60 -17.49 -5.54
N ALA A 124 15.80 -16.23 -5.09
CA ALA A 124 16.91 -15.87 -4.21
C ALA A 124 16.59 -14.61 -3.38
N THR A 125 17.26 -14.46 -2.23
CA THR A 125 17.27 -13.19 -1.52
C THR A 125 18.23 -12.21 -2.20
N PHE A 126 18.07 -10.91 -1.96
CA PHE A 126 19.05 -9.93 -2.45
C PHE A 126 20.44 -10.08 -1.82
N GLU A 127 20.53 -10.64 -0.61
CA GLU A 127 21.80 -10.98 0.02
C GLU A 127 22.55 -12.07 -0.74
N GLN A 128 21.84 -13.06 -1.27
CA GLN A 128 22.41 -14.13 -2.10
C GLN A 128 22.73 -13.68 -3.55
N LEU A 129 21.87 -12.81 -4.10
CA LEU A 129 21.97 -12.37 -5.49
C LEU A 129 23.05 -11.34 -5.72
N ARG A 130 23.18 -10.31 -4.84
CA ARG A 130 24.12 -9.19 -5.02
C ARG A 130 25.58 -9.62 -5.26
N PRO A 131 26.19 -10.53 -4.48
CA PRO A 131 27.55 -10.95 -4.74
C PRO A 131 27.75 -11.64 -6.10
N GLN A 132 26.71 -12.32 -6.59
CA GLN A 132 26.74 -12.95 -7.91
C GLN A 132 26.67 -11.91 -9.02
N LEU A 133 25.82 -10.88 -8.86
CA LEU A 133 25.73 -9.74 -9.76
C LEU A 133 27.07 -8.98 -9.83
N ALA A 134 27.67 -8.69 -8.68
CA ALA A 134 28.94 -7.97 -8.60
C ALA A 134 30.10 -8.72 -9.30
N ARG A 135 30.12 -10.04 -9.21
CA ARG A 135 31.11 -10.87 -9.93
C ARG A 135 30.89 -10.84 -11.45
N GLN A 136 29.62 -10.87 -11.89
CA GLN A 136 29.29 -10.88 -13.33
C GLN A 136 29.46 -9.49 -13.97
N PHE A 137 29.20 -8.42 -13.21
CA PHE A 137 29.23 -7.04 -13.66
C PHE A 137 30.21 -6.20 -12.83
N PRO A 138 31.52 -6.50 -12.83
CA PRO A 138 32.51 -5.94 -11.90
C PRO A 138 32.76 -4.44 -12.08
N ARG A 139 32.29 -3.84 -13.18
CA ARG A 139 32.44 -2.40 -13.46
C ARG A 139 31.34 -1.56 -12.80
N HIS A 140 30.30 -2.19 -12.23
CA HIS A 140 29.12 -1.51 -11.73
C HIS A 140 29.00 -1.64 -10.22
N ASP A 141 28.45 -0.62 -9.60
CA ASP A 141 28.16 -0.59 -8.14
C ASP A 141 27.15 -1.70 -7.76
N GLU A 142 27.47 -2.47 -6.73
CA GLU A 142 26.64 -3.60 -6.28
C GLU A 142 25.21 -3.18 -5.91
N ARG A 143 25.05 -1.99 -5.30
CA ARG A 143 23.72 -1.46 -4.95
C ARG A 143 22.97 -1.05 -6.20
N ALA A 144 23.67 -0.49 -7.18
CA ALA A 144 23.07 -0.14 -8.48
C ALA A 144 22.55 -1.39 -9.20
N LEU A 145 23.33 -2.47 -9.22
CA LEU A 145 22.91 -3.76 -9.80
C LEU A 145 21.68 -4.32 -9.13
N GLY A 146 21.67 -4.42 -7.79
CA GLY A 146 20.50 -4.91 -7.04
C GLY A 146 19.26 -4.03 -7.21
N TYR A 147 19.44 -2.70 -7.28
CA TYR A 147 18.33 -1.78 -7.51
C TYR A 147 17.79 -1.87 -8.95
N ALA A 148 18.68 -2.04 -9.95
CA ALA A 148 18.31 -2.27 -11.33
C ALA A 148 17.46 -3.53 -11.50
N VAL A 149 17.89 -4.65 -10.92
CA VAL A 149 17.12 -5.91 -10.91
C VAL A 149 15.73 -5.68 -10.31
N ARG A 150 15.64 -5.00 -9.17
CA ARG A 150 14.38 -4.73 -8.48
C ARG A 150 13.41 -3.86 -9.30
N MET A 151 13.92 -2.88 -10.04
CA MET A 151 13.10 -1.92 -10.79
C MET A 151 12.73 -2.41 -12.19
N HIS A 152 13.56 -3.25 -12.80
CA HIS A 152 13.33 -3.68 -14.19
C HIS A 152 12.78 -5.10 -14.31
N LEU A 153 13.03 -5.98 -13.34
CA LEU A 153 12.38 -7.30 -13.33
C LEU A 153 11.04 -7.26 -12.60
N PRO A 154 9.99 -7.87 -13.12
CA PRO A 154 8.74 -8.08 -12.41
C PRO A 154 8.92 -9.21 -11.39
N LEU A 155 9.41 -8.82 -10.19
CA LEU A 155 9.69 -9.73 -9.10
C LEU A 155 8.55 -9.75 -8.09
N VAL A 156 8.28 -10.93 -7.54
CA VAL A 156 7.40 -11.16 -6.40
C VAL A 156 8.18 -11.78 -5.24
N GLN A 157 7.81 -11.47 -4.02
CA GLN A 157 8.39 -12.13 -2.84
C GLN A 157 7.72 -13.47 -2.60
N VAL A 158 8.53 -14.49 -2.30
CA VAL A 158 8.08 -15.83 -1.97
C VAL A 158 7.61 -15.84 -0.51
N PRO A 159 6.34 -16.17 -0.23
CA PRO A 159 5.83 -16.25 1.14
C PRO A 159 6.40 -17.47 1.87
N THR A 160 6.42 -17.39 3.20
CA THR A 160 6.82 -18.44 4.11
C THR A 160 5.73 -18.66 5.17
N ASP A 161 5.91 -19.67 6.03
CA ASP A 161 4.99 -19.96 7.15
C ASP A 161 5.23 -19.08 8.38
N GLU A 162 6.08 -18.04 8.27
CA GLU A 162 6.23 -17.06 9.35
C GLU A 162 4.93 -16.33 9.65
N SER A 163 4.75 -15.88 10.89
CA SER A 163 3.52 -15.25 11.40
C SER A 163 2.93 -14.15 10.51
N TRP A 164 3.76 -13.49 9.70
CA TRP A 164 3.39 -12.41 8.78
C TRP A 164 3.75 -12.75 7.33
N ALA A 165 3.89 -14.03 7.01
CA ALA A 165 4.17 -14.61 5.69
C ALA A 165 5.54 -14.27 5.07
N PHE A 166 6.27 -13.31 5.59
CA PHE A 166 7.54 -12.89 4.99
C PHE A 166 8.61 -12.61 6.05
N PRO A 167 9.79 -13.24 5.97
CA PRO A 167 10.95 -12.86 6.76
C PRO A 167 11.48 -11.48 6.36
N SER A 168 12.35 -10.92 7.19
CA SER A 168 12.99 -9.62 6.90
C SER A 168 13.79 -9.63 5.60
N SER A 169 14.39 -10.76 5.26
CA SER A 169 15.11 -11.02 4.00
C SER A 169 14.37 -12.11 3.20
N ALA A 170 13.20 -11.77 2.67
CA ALA A 170 12.42 -12.69 1.86
C ALA A 170 13.08 -12.93 0.50
N ALA A 171 13.00 -14.17 -0.01
CA ALA A 171 13.41 -14.49 -1.36
C ALA A 171 12.46 -13.86 -2.39
N PHE A 172 13.00 -13.52 -3.54
CA PHE A 172 12.24 -13.09 -4.71
C PHE A 172 12.27 -14.16 -5.78
N ASP A 173 11.16 -14.28 -6.49
CA ASP A 173 11.09 -15.05 -7.74
C ASP A 173 10.58 -14.16 -8.86
N SER A 174 10.79 -14.55 -10.12
CA SER A 174 10.14 -13.86 -11.24
C SER A 174 8.63 -14.09 -11.18
N ALA A 175 7.85 -13.09 -11.53
CA ALA A 175 6.40 -13.25 -11.58
C ALA A 175 5.98 -14.30 -12.62
N GLU A 176 6.72 -14.43 -13.71
CA GLU A 176 6.50 -15.44 -14.74
C GLU A 176 6.63 -16.86 -14.16
N SER A 177 7.70 -17.14 -13.43
CA SER A 177 7.91 -18.42 -12.74
C SER A 177 6.88 -18.65 -11.65
N TRP A 178 6.72 -17.69 -10.75
CA TRP A 178 5.86 -17.82 -9.58
C TRP A 178 4.38 -17.98 -9.93
N LEU A 179 3.86 -17.19 -10.88
CA LEU A 179 2.45 -17.19 -11.28
C LEU A 179 2.17 -18.10 -12.49
N ALA A 180 3.22 -18.70 -13.10
CA ALA A 180 3.14 -19.40 -14.38
C ALA A 180 2.49 -18.54 -15.50
N ARG A 181 2.68 -17.21 -15.44
CA ARG A 181 2.13 -16.22 -16.38
C ARG A 181 3.06 -15.02 -16.50
N LYS A 182 3.13 -14.44 -17.71
CA LYS A 182 3.86 -13.17 -17.95
C LYS A 182 3.01 -11.97 -17.56
N PRO A 183 3.60 -10.91 -16.96
CA PRO A 183 2.95 -9.62 -16.85
C PRO A 183 2.57 -9.06 -18.23
N GLY A 184 1.36 -8.50 -18.35
CA GLY A 184 0.80 -8.05 -19.63
C GLY A 184 0.05 -9.15 -20.40
N THR A 185 0.01 -10.40 -19.90
CA THR A 185 -0.83 -11.46 -20.46
C THR A 185 -2.09 -11.63 -19.63
N SER A 186 -3.18 -11.95 -20.32
CA SER A 186 -4.57 -12.01 -19.86
C SER A 186 -4.79 -12.35 -18.38
N GLY A 187 -5.21 -11.35 -17.60
CA GLY A 187 -5.85 -11.48 -16.28
C GLY A 187 -7.33 -11.10 -16.35
N ALA A 188 -7.98 -10.82 -15.22
CA ALA A 188 -9.37 -10.34 -15.17
C ALA A 188 -9.60 -9.01 -15.93
N LEU A 189 -8.52 -8.27 -16.25
CA LEU A 189 -8.54 -7.05 -17.06
C LEU A 189 -8.16 -7.28 -18.54
N GLY A 190 -7.88 -8.53 -18.98
CA GLY A 190 -7.44 -8.84 -20.34
C GLY A 190 -5.99 -8.44 -20.66
N ASP A 191 -5.61 -8.57 -21.93
CA ASP A 191 -4.35 -8.03 -22.45
C ASP A 191 -4.54 -6.51 -22.69
N LEU A 192 -4.14 -5.71 -21.71
CA LEU A 192 -4.21 -4.25 -21.79
C LEU A 192 -2.94 -3.73 -22.47
N ASP A 193 -3.08 -2.82 -23.41
CA ASP A 193 -1.95 -1.99 -23.82
C ASP A 193 -1.56 -1.00 -22.70
N ALA A 194 -0.50 -0.23 -22.90
CA ALA A 194 0.00 0.67 -21.85
C ALA A 194 -0.97 1.81 -21.52
N LEU A 195 -1.79 2.26 -22.48
CA LEU A 195 -2.78 3.32 -22.29
C LEU A 195 -3.99 2.76 -21.54
N ASP A 196 -4.53 1.64 -22.00
CA ASP A 196 -5.64 0.96 -21.33
C ASP A 196 -5.30 0.60 -19.89
N ALA A 197 -4.05 0.20 -19.62
CA ALA A 197 -3.59 -0.09 -18.26
C ALA A 197 -3.51 1.17 -17.38
N LEU A 198 -3.16 2.35 -17.94
CA LEU A 198 -3.20 3.62 -17.20
C LEU A 198 -4.63 4.06 -16.93
N ASP A 199 -5.52 3.92 -17.89
CA ASP A 199 -6.95 4.22 -17.74
C ASP A 199 -7.57 3.30 -16.66
N ALA A 200 -7.27 2.01 -16.70
CA ALA A 200 -7.67 1.06 -15.66
C ALA A 200 -7.14 1.46 -14.28
N LEU A 201 -5.87 1.89 -14.18
CA LEU A 201 -5.28 2.35 -12.93
C LEU A 201 -5.97 3.60 -12.39
N VAL A 202 -6.31 4.58 -13.24
CA VAL A 202 -7.05 5.79 -12.87
C VAL A 202 -8.45 5.44 -12.37
N ARG A 203 -9.19 4.57 -13.06
CA ARG A 203 -10.51 4.09 -12.62
C ARG A 203 -10.42 3.40 -11.25
N ARG A 204 -9.45 2.53 -11.07
CA ARG A 204 -9.19 1.83 -9.80
C ARG A 204 -8.84 2.81 -8.68
N TYR A 205 -8.00 3.80 -8.96
CA TYR A 205 -7.69 4.88 -8.03
C TYR A 205 -8.94 5.65 -7.61
N LEU A 206 -9.75 6.11 -8.57
CA LEU A 206 -10.98 6.86 -8.26
C LEU A 206 -11.99 6.01 -7.50
N ALA A 207 -12.12 4.72 -7.81
CA ALA A 207 -12.97 3.80 -7.05
C ALA A 207 -12.57 3.70 -5.56
N ALA A 208 -11.27 3.69 -5.28
CA ALA A 208 -10.73 3.51 -3.92
C ALA A 208 -10.51 4.82 -3.16
N PHE A 209 -10.24 5.94 -3.86
CA PHE A 209 -9.76 7.20 -3.25
C PHE A 209 -10.51 8.45 -3.69
N GLY A 210 -11.41 8.36 -4.69
CA GLY A 210 -12.18 9.52 -5.19
C GLY A 210 -13.15 10.11 -4.15
N PRO A 211 -13.68 11.30 -4.42
CA PRO A 211 -13.32 12.25 -5.48
C PRO A 211 -11.90 12.79 -5.31
N ALA A 212 -11.13 12.92 -6.39
CA ALA A 212 -9.72 13.29 -6.32
C ALA A 212 -9.25 14.14 -7.51
N THR A 213 -8.17 14.88 -7.32
CA THR A 213 -7.48 15.61 -8.38
C THR A 213 -6.53 14.69 -9.15
N ILE A 214 -6.11 15.10 -10.36
CA ILE A 214 -5.03 14.43 -11.11
C ILE A 214 -3.76 14.36 -10.24
N LYS A 215 -3.43 15.46 -9.53
CA LYS A 215 -2.26 15.52 -8.66
C LYS A 215 -2.31 14.51 -7.50
N ASP A 216 -3.49 14.24 -6.96
CA ASP A 216 -3.69 13.21 -5.94
C ASP A 216 -3.34 11.81 -6.51
N ALA A 217 -3.85 11.48 -7.70
CA ALA A 217 -3.55 10.22 -8.39
C ALA A 217 -2.06 10.08 -8.72
N GLN A 218 -1.42 11.14 -9.21
CA GLN A 218 0.03 11.19 -9.45
C GLN A 218 0.82 10.94 -8.16
N ARG A 219 0.42 11.57 -7.06
CA ARG A 219 1.06 11.40 -5.75
C ARG A 219 0.93 9.97 -5.22
N TRP A 220 -0.25 9.38 -5.40
CA TRP A 220 -0.52 8.00 -4.98
C TRP A 220 0.24 6.97 -5.83
N SER A 221 0.23 7.11 -7.14
CA SER A 221 0.84 6.13 -8.05
C SER A 221 2.36 6.29 -8.16
N GLY A 222 2.87 7.52 -8.10
CA GLY A 222 4.25 7.89 -8.43
C GLY A 222 4.45 8.18 -9.92
N ILE A 223 3.42 8.09 -10.75
CA ILE A 223 3.47 8.42 -12.17
C ILE A 223 3.42 9.94 -12.32
N ALA A 224 4.36 10.51 -13.07
CA ALA A 224 4.52 11.96 -13.18
C ALA A 224 3.41 12.63 -13.97
N ASP A 225 2.92 11.99 -15.02
CA ASP A 225 1.85 12.53 -15.87
C ASP A 225 0.71 11.53 -16.06
N LEU A 226 -0.45 11.86 -15.49
CA LEU A 226 -1.70 11.12 -15.64
C LEU A 226 -2.78 11.99 -16.33
N ALA A 227 -2.46 13.22 -16.74
CA ALA A 227 -3.43 14.10 -17.37
C ALA A 227 -4.05 13.46 -18.65
N PRO A 228 -3.27 12.84 -19.56
CA PRO A 228 -3.85 12.21 -20.74
C PRO A 228 -4.88 11.11 -20.41
N ALA A 229 -4.62 10.27 -19.40
CA ALA A 229 -5.55 9.24 -18.98
C ALA A 229 -6.84 9.82 -18.35
N PHE A 230 -6.72 10.89 -17.54
CA PHE A 230 -7.90 11.59 -17.03
C PHE A 230 -8.71 12.28 -18.14
N ASP A 231 -8.06 12.85 -19.14
CA ASP A 231 -8.73 13.50 -20.27
C ASP A 231 -9.47 12.48 -21.15
N ALA A 232 -8.86 11.32 -21.41
CA ALA A 232 -9.51 10.21 -22.11
C ALA A 232 -10.75 9.71 -21.37
N LEU A 233 -10.67 9.61 -20.05
CA LEU A 233 -11.76 9.13 -19.19
C LEU A 233 -12.83 10.21 -18.89
N ARG A 234 -12.55 11.48 -19.14
CA ARG A 234 -13.43 12.61 -18.79
C ARG A 234 -14.91 12.43 -19.17
N PRO A 235 -15.26 11.91 -20.35
CA PRO A 235 -16.67 11.70 -20.72
C PRO A 235 -17.45 10.74 -19.80
N GLU A 236 -16.73 9.87 -19.10
CA GLU A 236 -17.29 8.85 -18.21
C GLU A 236 -17.23 9.24 -16.73
N LEU A 237 -16.57 10.36 -16.41
CA LEU A 237 -16.36 10.81 -15.03
C LEU A 237 -17.36 11.93 -14.68
N VAL A 238 -17.71 11.99 -13.39
CA VAL A 238 -18.36 13.17 -12.80
C VAL A 238 -17.32 14.07 -12.16
N THR A 239 -17.54 15.39 -12.19
CA THR A 239 -16.60 16.35 -11.62
C THR A 239 -17.24 17.19 -10.53
N PHE A 240 -16.41 17.56 -9.55
CA PHE A 240 -16.75 18.43 -8.42
C PHE A 240 -15.70 19.52 -8.28
N ARG A 241 -15.96 20.51 -7.44
CA ARG A 241 -14.96 21.48 -7.01
C ARG A 241 -14.80 21.46 -5.50
N ASP A 242 -13.56 21.49 -5.04
CA ASP A 242 -13.27 21.58 -3.61
C ASP A 242 -13.32 23.06 -3.12
N ASP A 243 -13.00 23.25 -1.83
CA ASP A 243 -12.92 24.57 -1.18
C ASP A 243 -11.86 25.51 -1.78
N LYS A 244 -10.86 24.96 -2.47
CA LYS A 244 -9.84 25.71 -3.23
C LYS A 244 -10.18 25.85 -4.71
N ARG A 245 -11.41 25.51 -5.13
CA ARG A 245 -11.89 25.50 -6.51
C ARG A 245 -11.11 24.54 -7.45
N ARG A 246 -10.36 23.58 -6.91
CA ARG A 246 -9.71 22.56 -7.72
C ARG A 246 -10.75 21.58 -8.25
N GLU A 247 -10.56 21.13 -9.49
CA GLU A 247 -11.40 20.09 -10.09
C GLU A 247 -11.10 18.73 -9.45
N LEU A 248 -12.13 18.06 -9.00
CA LEU A 248 -12.11 16.70 -8.48
C LEU A 248 -12.86 15.79 -9.43
N PHE A 249 -12.25 14.71 -9.82
CA PHE A 249 -12.82 13.67 -10.66
C PHE A 249 -13.34 12.52 -9.81
N ASP A 250 -14.43 11.90 -10.26
CA ASP A 250 -15.00 10.75 -9.57
C ASP A 250 -15.75 9.83 -10.54
N LEU A 251 -15.98 8.60 -10.14
CA LEU A 251 -16.82 7.66 -10.87
C LEU A 251 -18.30 7.95 -10.62
N PRO A 252 -19.17 7.86 -11.65
CA PRO A 252 -20.61 7.88 -11.45
C PRO A 252 -21.06 6.80 -10.47
N GLY A 253 -22.01 7.12 -9.58
CA GLY A 253 -22.55 6.16 -8.62
C GLY A 253 -21.62 5.72 -7.47
N ALA A 254 -20.35 6.16 -7.44
CA ALA A 254 -19.45 5.82 -6.34
C ALA A 254 -19.95 6.38 -4.99
N PRO A 255 -19.72 5.68 -3.86
CA PRO A 255 -20.30 6.05 -2.57
C PRO A 255 -19.79 7.41 -2.08
N ARG A 256 -20.72 8.29 -1.74
CA ARG A 256 -20.49 9.63 -1.16
C ARG A 256 -21.47 9.85 0.00
N PRO A 257 -21.24 9.21 1.16
CA PRO A 257 -22.12 9.39 2.32
C PRO A 257 -22.14 10.84 2.80
N PRO A 258 -23.24 11.27 3.45
CA PRO A 258 -23.34 12.60 4.05
C PRO A 258 -22.22 12.87 5.07
N ALA A 259 -21.90 14.15 5.27
CA ALA A 259 -20.86 14.60 6.21
C ALA A 259 -21.10 14.13 7.66
N GLU A 260 -22.36 13.98 8.03
CA GLU A 260 -22.84 13.60 9.37
C GLU A 260 -22.73 12.10 9.63
N THR A 261 -22.47 11.28 8.60
CA THR A 261 -22.29 9.82 8.75
C THR A 261 -21.28 9.53 9.87
N PRO A 262 -21.65 8.77 10.92
CA PRO A 262 -20.74 8.43 11.98
C PRO A 262 -19.51 7.66 11.46
N ALA A 263 -18.35 7.94 12.04
CA ALA A 263 -17.13 7.20 11.75
C ALA A 263 -16.53 6.67 13.06
N PRO A 264 -16.43 5.35 13.23
CA PRO A 264 -15.88 4.75 14.44
C PRO A 264 -14.38 5.01 14.56
N VAL A 265 -13.83 4.75 15.75
CA VAL A 265 -12.38 4.71 15.92
C VAL A 265 -11.80 3.55 15.12
N ARG A 266 -10.62 3.75 14.52
CA ARG A 266 -9.89 2.72 13.76
C ARG A 266 -8.39 2.83 13.98
N PHE A 267 -7.71 1.71 14.05
CA PHE A 267 -6.25 1.65 14.02
C PHE A 267 -5.76 1.37 12.60
N LEU A 268 -4.91 2.23 12.08
CA LEU A 268 -4.26 2.07 10.79
C LEU A 268 -2.80 1.65 10.98
N PRO A 269 -2.29 0.69 10.22
CA PRO A 269 -0.91 0.26 10.31
C PRO A 269 0.07 1.30 9.78
N ASP A 270 1.37 1.01 9.96
CA ASP A 270 2.43 1.73 9.26
C ASP A 270 2.19 1.68 7.74
N PHE A 271 2.49 2.79 7.04
CA PHE A 271 2.37 2.92 5.59
C PHE A 271 0.94 2.77 5.03
N ASP A 272 -0.11 2.91 5.84
CA ASP A 272 -1.47 2.79 5.31
C ASP A 272 -1.73 3.81 4.20
N ASN A 273 -2.26 3.32 3.07
CA ASN A 273 -2.51 4.14 1.88
C ASN A 273 -3.55 5.23 2.10
N LEU A 274 -4.38 5.16 3.15
CA LEU A 274 -5.27 6.25 3.52
C LEU A 274 -4.49 7.56 3.74
N ILE A 275 -3.31 7.47 4.36
CA ILE A 275 -2.42 8.62 4.63
C ILE A 275 -1.68 9.07 3.38
N LEU A 276 -1.42 8.16 2.43
CA LEU A 276 -0.59 8.39 1.25
C LEU A 276 -1.41 8.60 -0.04
N GLY A 277 -2.71 8.42 0.01
CA GLY A 277 -3.60 8.39 -1.14
C GLY A 277 -3.80 9.75 -1.84
N HIS A 278 -3.42 10.87 -1.21
CA HIS A 278 -3.66 12.21 -1.71
C HIS A 278 -2.47 13.15 -1.52
N ASP A 279 -2.34 14.12 -2.39
CA ASP A 279 -1.42 15.26 -2.22
C ASP A 279 -1.93 16.20 -1.12
N ASP A 280 -3.21 16.59 -1.20
CA ASP A 280 -3.89 17.32 -0.13
C ASP A 280 -4.52 16.36 0.90
N ARG A 281 -3.87 16.22 2.04
CA ARG A 281 -4.25 15.25 3.08
C ARG A 281 -5.26 15.79 4.08
N ARG A 282 -5.74 17.05 3.96
CA ARG A 282 -6.65 17.69 4.94
C ARG A 282 -7.97 16.93 5.12
N ARG A 283 -8.36 16.11 4.12
CA ARG A 283 -9.51 15.22 4.25
C ARG A 283 -9.35 14.12 5.30
N ILE A 284 -8.11 13.85 5.75
CA ILE A 284 -7.81 12.77 6.71
C ILE A 284 -6.95 13.24 7.88
N VAL A 285 -6.12 14.26 7.72
CA VAL A 285 -5.22 14.76 8.76
C VAL A 285 -5.08 16.28 8.65
N ALA A 286 -5.16 16.98 9.76
CA ALA A 286 -4.90 18.42 9.84
C ALA A 286 -3.44 18.74 9.51
N ASP A 287 -3.18 19.87 8.84
CA ASP A 287 -1.85 20.23 8.35
C ASP A 287 -0.82 20.33 9.50
N GLU A 288 -1.22 20.80 10.68
CA GLU A 288 -0.36 20.88 11.87
C GLU A 288 0.13 19.52 12.37
N HIS A 289 -0.60 18.45 12.12
CA HIS A 289 -0.24 17.08 12.55
C HIS A 289 0.58 16.31 11.52
N ARG A 290 0.66 16.78 10.27
CA ARG A 290 1.40 16.11 9.19
C ARG A 290 2.87 15.83 9.49
N PRO A 291 3.66 16.77 10.10
CA PRO A 291 5.06 16.51 10.42
C PRO A 291 5.25 15.34 11.41
N GLY A 292 4.28 15.13 12.31
CA GLY A 292 4.30 14.04 13.30
C GLY A 292 4.10 12.65 12.74
N LEU A 293 3.57 12.54 11.50
CA LEU A 293 3.20 11.25 10.88
C LEU A 293 4.37 10.54 10.22
N THR A 294 5.49 11.21 9.99
CA THR A 294 6.61 10.62 9.25
C THR A 294 7.88 10.64 10.12
N THR A 295 8.65 9.56 10.08
CA THR A 295 9.97 9.52 10.70
C THR A 295 11.00 10.26 9.82
N LYS A 296 12.21 10.52 10.38
CA LYS A 296 13.35 11.09 9.61
C LYS A 296 13.68 10.26 8.36
N ASN A 297 13.41 8.95 8.39
CA ASN A 297 13.66 8.02 7.29
C ASN A 297 12.42 7.86 6.37
N LEU A 298 11.51 8.82 6.37
CA LEU A 298 10.28 8.85 5.55
C LEU A 298 9.32 7.66 5.78
N GLN A 299 9.42 6.98 6.93
CA GLN A 299 8.47 5.95 7.31
C GLN A 299 7.19 6.60 7.82
N VAL A 300 6.06 6.22 7.24
CA VAL A 300 4.73 6.65 7.71
C VAL A 300 4.36 5.80 8.92
N LYS A 301 4.17 6.47 10.05
CA LYS A 301 3.82 5.81 11.32
C LYS A 301 2.41 5.23 11.29
N ALA A 302 2.21 4.19 12.08
CA ALA A 302 0.90 3.69 12.40
C ALA A 302 0.08 4.76 13.14
N THR A 303 -1.19 4.92 12.76
CA THR A 303 -2.08 5.99 13.23
C THR A 303 -3.39 5.44 13.76
N PHE A 304 -4.14 6.26 14.52
CA PHE A 304 -5.52 5.93 14.85
C PHE A 304 -6.44 7.08 14.46
N LEU A 305 -7.67 6.70 14.09
CA LEU A 305 -8.72 7.63 13.69
C LEU A 305 -9.73 7.81 14.82
N VAL A 306 -10.18 9.05 14.98
CA VAL A 306 -11.36 9.42 15.77
C VAL A 306 -12.27 10.22 14.85
N ASP A 307 -13.54 9.84 14.75
CA ASP A 307 -14.50 10.45 13.83
C ASP A 307 -13.95 10.58 12.38
N GLY A 308 -13.18 9.58 11.97
CA GLY A 308 -12.63 9.49 10.62
C GLY A 308 -11.37 10.32 10.35
N PHE A 309 -10.85 11.08 11.31
CA PHE A 309 -9.63 11.87 11.16
C PHE A 309 -8.51 11.30 12.02
N VAL A 310 -7.27 11.46 11.55
CA VAL A 310 -6.09 11.05 12.31
C VAL A 310 -5.99 11.89 13.59
N ALA A 311 -6.10 11.21 14.72
CA ALA A 311 -6.06 11.83 16.06
C ALA A 311 -4.75 11.53 16.83
N GLY A 312 -3.87 10.70 16.28
CA GLY A 312 -2.59 10.36 16.90
C GLY A 312 -1.91 9.18 16.23
N THR A 313 -0.79 8.79 16.80
CA THR A 313 -0.01 7.62 16.38
C THR A 313 -0.05 6.54 17.45
N TRP A 314 0.28 5.30 17.07
CA TRP A 314 0.41 4.21 18.02
C TRP A 314 1.67 3.39 17.78
N THR A 315 2.14 2.74 18.83
CA THR A 315 3.25 1.80 18.79
C THR A 315 2.91 0.55 19.57
N LEU A 316 3.49 -0.57 19.18
CA LEU A 316 3.35 -1.86 19.88
C LEU A 316 4.73 -2.30 20.37
N VAL A 317 4.81 -2.58 21.65
CA VAL A 317 6.00 -3.16 22.27
C VAL A 317 5.64 -4.51 22.85
N ARG A 318 6.40 -5.53 22.49
CA ARG A 318 6.34 -6.87 23.12
C ARG A 318 7.56 -7.07 24.01
N ALA A 319 7.32 -7.45 25.24
CA ALA A 319 8.35 -7.79 26.22
C ALA A 319 8.02 -9.16 26.83
N ARG A 320 8.75 -10.20 26.43
CA ARG A 320 8.49 -11.61 26.82
C ARG A 320 7.03 -12.01 26.56
N HIS A 321 6.21 -12.08 27.63
CA HIS A 321 4.82 -12.52 27.60
C HIS A 321 3.81 -11.36 27.64
N THR A 322 4.28 -10.12 27.67
CA THR A 322 3.42 -8.92 27.72
C THR A 322 3.44 -8.18 26.39
N ALA A 323 2.30 -7.63 25.98
CA ALA A 323 2.16 -6.77 24.81
C ALA A 323 1.50 -5.45 25.24
N THR A 324 2.14 -4.34 24.94
CA THR A 324 1.61 -3.01 25.25
C THR A 324 1.42 -2.19 23.98
N LEU A 325 0.18 -1.75 23.75
CA LEU A 325 -0.19 -0.81 22.71
C LEU A 325 -0.19 0.59 23.33
N THR A 326 0.74 1.43 22.92
CA THR A 326 0.86 2.81 23.40
C THR A 326 0.31 3.76 22.34
N LEU A 327 -0.68 4.57 22.70
CA LEU A 327 -1.24 5.63 21.89
C LEU A 327 -0.56 6.94 22.23
N ALA A 328 -0.26 7.73 21.20
CA ALA A 328 0.26 9.11 21.33
C ALA A 328 -0.73 10.06 20.65
N PRO A 329 -1.76 10.54 21.34
CA PRO A 329 -2.73 11.49 20.81
C PRO A 329 -2.06 12.84 20.49
N PHE A 330 -2.54 13.52 19.43
CA PHE A 330 -2.09 14.87 19.10
C PHE A 330 -2.75 15.95 19.97
N ALA A 331 -3.92 15.64 20.52
CA ALA A 331 -4.67 16.49 21.44
C ALA A 331 -5.41 15.64 22.48
N ALA A 332 -5.94 16.26 23.52
CA ALA A 332 -6.75 15.60 24.54
C ALA A 332 -7.94 14.87 23.90
N LEU A 333 -8.15 13.62 24.26
CA LEU A 333 -9.25 12.80 23.78
C LEU A 333 -10.47 12.94 24.68
N ALA A 334 -11.64 13.16 24.08
CA ALA A 334 -12.91 13.08 24.80
C ALA A 334 -13.13 11.67 25.38
N ARG A 335 -13.76 11.57 26.54
CA ARG A 335 -13.99 10.31 27.27
C ARG A 335 -14.59 9.20 26.39
N PRO A 336 -15.64 9.45 25.57
CA PRO A 336 -16.19 8.38 24.70
C PRO A 336 -15.19 7.86 23.68
N ALA A 337 -14.37 8.73 23.05
CA ALA A 337 -13.35 8.33 22.11
C ALA A 337 -12.25 7.51 22.80
N ARG A 338 -11.85 7.90 24.02
CA ARG A 338 -10.86 7.16 24.80
C ARG A 338 -11.34 5.75 25.11
N THR A 339 -12.56 5.59 25.61
CA THR A 339 -13.15 4.27 25.90
C THR A 339 -13.24 3.39 24.63
N ALA A 340 -13.65 4.00 23.49
CA ALA A 340 -13.72 3.28 22.22
C ALA A 340 -12.32 2.84 21.73
N LEU A 341 -11.29 3.69 21.89
CA LEU A 341 -9.90 3.35 21.52
C LEU A 341 -9.32 2.27 22.43
N GLU A 342 -9.66 2.26 23.74
CA GLU A 342 -9.25 1.20 24.65
C GLU A 342 -9.83 -0.16 24.20
N ALA A 343 -11.13 -0.22 23.92
CA ALA A 343 -11.78 -1.46 23.43
C ALA A 343 -11.25 -1.92 22.08
N GLU A 344 -11.10 -1.02 21.11
CA GLU A 344 -10.57 -1.36 19.79
C GLU A 344 -9.07 -1.75 19.86
N GLY A 345 -8.32 -1.13 20.79
CA GLY A 345 -6.91 -1.46 21.04
C GLY A 345 -6.73 -2.85 21.64
N ASP A 346 -7.59 -3.27 22.58
CA ASP A 346 -7.59 -4.63 23.14
C ASP A 346 -7.89 -5.67 22.05
N ALA A 347 -8.84 -5.38 21.16
CA ALA A 347 -9.14 -6.24 20.01
C ALA A 347 -7.95 -6.33 19.05
N LEU A 348 -7.26 -5.21 18.77
CA LEU A 348 -6.05 -5.18 17.96
C LEU A 348 -4.94 -6.02 18.60
N LEU A 349 -4.68 -5.83 19.91
CA LEU A 349 -3.69 -6.60 20.65
C LEU A 349 -3.96 -8.11 20.61
N THR A 350 -5.23 -8.50 20.71
CA THR A 350 -5.65 -9.90 20.58
C THR A 350 -5.34 -10.46 19.20
N PHE A 351 -5.51 -9.67 18.15
CA PHE A 351 -5.19 -10.07 16.77
C PHE A 351 -3.69 -10.14 16.50
N VAL A 352 -2.92 -9.15 16.97
CA VAL A 352 -1.47 -9.05 16.63
C VAL A 352 -0.58 -9.87 17.56
N GLU A 353 -0.98 -10.07 18.81
CA GLU A 353 -0.22 -10.77 19.85
C GLU A 353 -1.10 -11.81 20.58
N PRO A 354 -1.63 -12.84 19.87
CA PRO A 354 -2.53 -13.82 20.46
C PRO A 354 -1.88 -14.60 21.60
N ASP A 355 -0.56 -14.81 21.54
CA ASP A 355 0.20 -15.60 22.53
C ASP A 355 0.68 -14.77 23.74
N ALA A 356 0.38 -13.46 23.79
CA ALA A 356 0.70 -12.66 24.95
C ALA A 356 -0.22 -13.01 26.10
N THR A 357 0.35 -13.33 27.28
CA THR A 357 -0.43 -13.64 28.48
C THR A 357 -1.00 -12.40 29.16
N SER A 358 -0.41 -11.23 28.93
CA SER A 358 -0.90 -9.93 29.38
C SER A 358 -0.88 -8.94 28.23
N ARG A 359 -1.99 -8.20 28.09
CA ARG A 359 -2.18 -7.15 27.10
C ARG A 359 -2.60 -5.87 27.78
N ALA A 360 -2.07 -4.74 27.35
CA ALA A 360 -2.43 -3.44 27.91
C ALA A 360 -2.48 -2.37 26.80
N VAL A 361 -3.52 -1.53 26.85
CA VAL A 361 -3.61 -0.30 26.07
C VAL A 361 -3.23 0.87 26.98
N SER A 362 -2.21 1.62 26.59
CA SER A 362 -1.72 2.79 27.32
C SER A 362 -2.04 4.06 26.55
N ILE A 363 -2.85 4.91 27.13
CA ILE A 363 -3.18 6.24 26.59
C ILE A 363 -2.72 7.27 27.62
N PRO A 364 -1.67 8.07 27.35
CA PRO A 364 -1.24 9.15 28.23
C PRO A 364 -2.40 10.12 28.54
N ARG A 365 -2.33 10.74 29.72
CA ARG A 365 -3.32 11.75 30.15
C ARG A 365 -3.13 13.06 29.40
#